data_e0b5b79ce293d4ff28c5151850860cc0
#
_entry.id   e0b5b79ce293d4ff28c5151850860cc0
#
_cell.length_a   1.000
_cell.length_b   1.000
_cell.length_c   1.000
_cell.angle_alpha   90.00
_cell.angle_beta   90.00
_cell.angle_gamma   90.00
#
_symmetry.space_group_name_H-M   'P 1'
#
loop_
_entity.id
_entity.type
_entity.pdbx_description
1 polymer ?
#
loop_
_entity_poly.entity_id
_entity_poly.type
_entity_poly.pdbx_seq_one_letter_code
_entity_poly.pdbx_strand_id
1 'polypeptide(L)'
;MNKNGDLWSKMKGKEIQKGDNHTEGEKWEKQKTFLTAFIMAFILLSLAMIGTVLAVQPVLPAAQEEKEQYDYQPPASDTLTMIVAGMAGNIPQDFLLIRYNPQYGQIPLALLPPDTLAEGKTLGEIYTKEGAEALKRSVSSLFGIVVDRYAVLSGTIFMKLAAQIGSVVYELPYEIVYSREGSPVHFSAGKQQLDGQDLLDLFQVPTLKQNPVEKSELLGDIIAEAINQNMSAASEKRAASVFKLAVNAVRTDVTSTDFELRRESAAFLAGMDARFAGNLPVQGEWQDGNFVLSEAFLSRVRQYFQPA
;
A
#
# COMPACT_ATOMS: atom_id res chain seq x y z
N MET A 1 -39.55 -57.06 -44.47
CA MET A 1 -40.23 -56.21 -43.48
C MET A 1 -39.18 -55.60 -42.56
N ASN A 2 -39.00 -54.30 -42.72
CA ASN A 2 -37.83 -53.55 -42.27
C ASN A 2 -38.14 -52.87 -40.92
N LYS A 3 -37.46 -53.21 -39.88
CA LYS A 3 -37.57 -52.60 -38.51
C LYS A 3 -36.23 -52.01 -38.12
N ASN A 4 -35.73 -51.04 -38.86
CA ASN A 4 -34.49 -50.33 -38.47
C ASN A 4 -34.58 -48.80 -38.77
N GLY A 5 -35.74 -48.22 -38.49
CA GLY A 5 -35.96 -46.79 -38.79
C GLY A 5 -36.11 -45.86 -37.58
N ASP A 6 -36.08 -46.36 -36.32
CA ASP A 6 -36.56 -45.56 -35.15
C ASP A 6 -35.49 -45.23 -34.13
N LEU A 7 -34.18 -45.47 -34.38
CA LEU A 7 -33.14 -45.22 -33.41
C LEU A 7 -32.37 -43.89 -33.63
N TRP A 8 -32.58 -43.21 -34.77
CA TRP A 8 -31.87 -41.99 -35.14
C TRP A 8 -32.62 -40.68 -34.80
N SER A 9 -33.90 -40.75 -34.45
CA SER A 9 -34.69 -39.55 -34.12
C SER A 9 -34.67 -39.16 -32.63
N LYS A 10 -34.12 -40.01 -31.75
CA LYS A 10 -34.00 -39.75 -30.31
C LYS A 10 -32.68 -39.20 -29.80
N MET A 11 -31.72 -38.89 -30.68
CA MET A 11 -30.40 -38.31 -30.31
C MET A 11 -30.24 -36.84 -30.69
N LYS A 12 -31.27 -36.16 -31.19
CA LYS A 12 -31.26 -34.71 -31.39
C LYS A 12 -32.12 -34.03 -30.30
N GLY A 13 -31.61 -33.82 -29.12
CA GLY A 13 -32.33 -33.15 -28.05
C GLY A 13 -31.66 -33.14 -26.68
N LYS A 14 -30.33 -33.15 -26.68
CA LYS A 14 -29.59 -32.70 -25.50
C LYS A 14 -28.77 -31.51 -25.91
N GLU A 15 -29.36 -30.33 -25.83
CA GLU A 15 -28.62 -29.09 -25.68
C GLU A 15 -27.69 -29.23 -24.46
N ILE A 16 -26.42 -29.26 -24.74
CA ILE A 16 -25.38 -29.10 -23.73
C ILE A 16 -25.55 -27.67 -23.25
N GLN A 17 -26.16 -27.50 -22.09
CA GLN A 17 -26.06 -26.25 -21.34
C GLN A 17 -24.58 -25.97 -21.17
N LYS A 18 -24.08 -25.01 -21.94
CA LYS A 18 -22.82 -24.35 -21.74
C LYS A 18 -22.93 -23.59 -20.42
N GLY A 19 -22.56 -24.26 -19.35
CA GLY A 19 -22.53 -23.66 -18.01
C GLY A 19 -21.62 -22.44 -18.03
N ASP A 20 -22.04 -21.46 -17.28
CA ASP A 20 -21.45 -20.14 -17.04
C ASP A 20 -19.97 -20.18 -16.60
N ASN A 21 -19.06 -20.42 -17.53
CA ASN A 21 -17.62 -20.23 -17.29
C ASN A 21 -17.19 -18.76 -17.48
N HIS A 22 -18.12 -17.87 -17.87
CA HIS A 22 -17.82 -16.46 -18.07
C HIS A 22 -17.75 -15.66 -16.75
N THR A 23 -18.46 -16.08 -15.70
CA THR A 23 -18.51 -15.35 -14.44
C THR A 23 -17.30 -15.60 -13.53
N GLU A 24 -16.65 -16.76 -13.64
CA GLU A 24 -15.42 -17.05 -12.89
C GLU A 24 -14.21 -16.34 -13.49
N GLY A 25 -14.08 -16.30 -14.80
CA GLY A 25 -13.02 -15.55 -15.48
C GLY A 25 -13.05 -14.05 -15.20
N GLU A 26 -14.25 -13.42 -15.20
CA GLU A 26 -14.41 -12.01 -14.84
C GLU A 26 -14.13 -11.73 -13.36
N LYS A 27 -14.44 -12.64 -12.46
CA LYS A 27 -14.08 -12.52 -11.03
C LYS A 27 -12.58 -12.61 -10.82
N TRP A 28 -11.89 -13.47 -11.56
CA TRP A 28 -10.44 -13.63 -11.51
C TRP A 28 -9.70 -12.46 -12.14
N GLU A 29 -10.19 -11.90 -13.25
CA GLU A 29 -9.66 -10.67 -13.85
C GLU A 29 -9.75 -9.48 -12.87
N LYS A 30 -10.87 -9.35 -12.16
CA LYS A 30 -11.06 -8.33 -11.13
C LYS A 30 -10.20 -8.56 -9.89
N GLN A 31 -9.83 -9.78 -9.56
CA GLN A 31 -8.90 -10.10 -8.47
C GLN A 31 -7.44 -9.74 -8.80
N LYS A 32 -7.03 -9.80 -10.05
CA LYS A 32 -5.65 -9.55 -10.49
C LYS A 32 -5.20 -8.09 -10.40
N THR A 33 -6.13 -7.17 -10.55
CA THR A 33 -5.87 -5.73 -10.67
C THR A 33 -5.63 -5.05 -9.31
N PHE A 34 -5.64 -5.80 -8.26
CA PHE A 34 -6.05 -5.32 -6.94
C PHE A 34 -4.94 -5.05 -5.90
N LEU A 35 -3.92 -5.88 -5.81
CA LEU A 35 -2.96 -5.85 -4.71
C LEU A 35 -1.88 -4.76 -4.87
N THR A 36 -1.63 -4.34 -6.10
CA THR A 36 -0.66 -3.32 -6.47
C THR A 36 -1.05 -1.91 -6.01
N ALA A 37 -2.34 -1.67 -5.77
CA ALA A 37 -2.86 -0.38 -5.35
C ALA A 37 -2.37 0.06 -3.98
N PHE A 38 -2.06 -0.90 -3.14
CA PHE A 38 -1.83 -0.69 -1.73
C PHE A 38 -0.56 0.11 -1.41
N ILE A 39 0.58 -0.28 -2.00
CA ILE A 39 1.87 0.33 -1.68
C ILE A 39 1.97 1.75 -2.19
N MET A 40 1.48 1.95 -3.39
CA MET A 40 1.74 3.17 -4.12
C MET A 40 0.81 4.32 -3.75
N ALA A 41 -0.41 4.09 -3.27
CA ALA A 41 -1.22 5.20 -2.79
C ALA A 41 -0.64 5.81 -1.52
N PHE A 42 0.07 5.03 -0.73
CA PHE A 42 0.75 5.57 0.44
C PHE A 42 2.03 6.35 0.06
N ILE A 43 2.85 5.79 -0.82
CA ILE A 43 3.96 6.55 -1.43
C ILE A 43 3.41 7.85 -2.01
N LEU A 44 2.21 7.82 -2.57
CA LEU A 44 1.55 8.97 -3.20
C LEU A 44 0.88 9.92 -2.22
N LEU A 45 0.30 9.45 -1.16
CA LEU A 45 -0.14 10.32 -0.06
C LEU A 45 1.06 11.00 0.60
N SER A 46 2.20 10.34 0.67
CA SER A 46 3.45 10.94 1.16
C SER A 46 4.07 11.89 0.13
N LEU A 47 4.07 11.55 -1.16
CA LEU A 47 4.61 12.37 -2.26
C LEU A 47 3.68 13.52 -2.66
N ALA A 48 2.37 13.36 -2.52
CA ALA A 48 1.40 14.42 -2.74
C ALA A 48 1.58 15.59 -1.77
N MET A 49 2.28 15.40 -0.67
CA MET A 49 2.60 16.48 0.26
C MET A 49 3.74 17.40 -0.21
N ILE A 50 4.48 17.06 -1.28
CA ILE A 50 5.73 17.77 -1.65
C ILE A 50 5.58 18.85 -2.74
N GLY A 51 4.44 18.97 -3.42
CA GLY A 51 4.40 19.47 -4.81
C GLY A 51 3.96 20.88 -5.15
N THR A 52 4.15 21.96 -4.38
CA THR A 52 3.62 23.26 -4.85
C THR A 52 4.41 24.56 -4.52
N VAL A 53 5.62 24.51 -4.02
CA VAL A 53 6.32 25.76 -3.58
C VAL A 53 7.01 26.56 -4.71
N LEU A 54 7.26 26.00 -5.91
CA LEU A 54 8.11 26.67 -6.91
C LEU A 54 7.42 27.29 -8.13
N ALA A 55 6.13 27.57 -8.12
CA ALA A 55 5.43 28.06 -9.33
C ALA A 55 5.39 29.59 -9.51
N VAL A 56 5.93 30.42 -8.62
CA VAL A 56 5.95 31.88 -8.79
C VAL A 56 7.28 32.47 -8.32
N GLN A 57 8.26 32.53 -9.22
CA GLN A 57 9.34 33.51 -9.07
C GLN A 57 9.42 34.38 -10.34
N PRO A 58 9.34 35.72 -10.22
CA PRO A 58 9.70 36.63 -11.31
C PRO A 58 11.21 36.60 -11.51
N VAL A 59 11.64 36.49 -12.76
CA VAL A 59 13.03 36.61 -13.15
C VAL A 59 13.55 37.99 -12.85
N LEU A 60 14.30 38.17 -11.78
CA LEU A 60 15.13 39.34 -11.52
C LEU A 60 16.62 38.94 -11.59
N PRO A 61 17.52 39.84 -12.06
CA PRO A 61 18.90 39.51 -12.33
C PRO A 61 19.69 39.24 -11.05
N ALA A 62 20.62 38.31 -11.16
CA ALA A 62 21.43 37.75 -10.11
C ALA A 62 22.18 38.80 -9.27
N ALA A 63 21.67 39.11 -8.10
CA ALA A 63 22.48 39.51 -6.96
C ALA A 63 22.91 38.20 -6.26
N GLN A 64 24.15 38.10 -5.84
CA GLN A 64 24.63 36.99 -5.00
C GLN A 64 23.84 37.03 -3.69
N GLU A 65 22.78 36.25 -3.62
CA GLU A 65 22.08 36.02 -2.37
C GLU A 65 22.95 35.09 -1.51
N GLU A 66 23.45 35.62 -0.39
CA GLU A 66 23.74 34.81 0.78
C GLU A 66 22.48 33.95 1.00
N LYS A 67 22.64 32.62 0.92
CA LYS A 67 21.59 31.67 1.29
C LYS A 67 21.30 31.94 2.75
N GLU A 68 20.28 32.73 3.04
CA GLU A 68 19.64 32.71 4.36
C GLU A 68 19.30 31.24 4.61
N GLN A 69 19.97 30.65 5.56
CA GLN A 69 19.70 29.30 6.03
C GLN A 69 18.32 29.39 6.70
N TYR A 70 17.29 29.04 5.94
CA TYR A 70 15.91 29.04 6.42
C TYR A 70 15.85 28.00 7.53
N ASP A 71 15.77 28.48 8.78
CA ASP A 71 15.72 27.64 9.98
C ASP A 71 14.29 27.11 10.20
N TYR A 72 13.74 26.48 9.14
CA TYR A 72 12.42 25.87 9.20
C TYR A 72 12.49 24.58 10.00
N GLN A 73 11.67 24.49 11.03
CA GLN A 73 11.45 23.28 11.81
C GLN A 73 9.99 22.83 11.66
N PRO A 74 9.75 21.63 11.11
CA PRO A 74 8.39 21.11 10.99
C PRO A 74 7.68 21.08 12.34
N PRO A 75 6.46 21.63 12.44
CA PRO A 75 5.71 21.59 13.69
C PRO A 75 5.19 20.17 13.98
N ALA A 76 5.01 19.84 15.26
CA ALA A 76 4.46 18.55 15.69
C ALA A 76 3.04 18.29 15.12
N SER A 77 2.26 19.36 14.86
CA SER A 77 0.93 19.29 14.22
C SER A 77 0.93 18.69 12.81
N ASP A 78 2.08 18.68 12.14
CA ASP A 78 2.20 18.12 10.79
C ASP A 78 2.30 16.58 10.80
N THR A 79 2.46 15.99 11.98
CA THR A 79 2.44 14.54 12.13
C THR A 79 1.08 13.96 11.70
N LEU A 80 1.11 12.82 11.00
CA LEU A 80 -0.09 12.14 10.53
C LEU A 80 0.11 10.63 10.59
N THR A 81 -0.75 9.92 11.29
CA THR A 81 -0.78 8.45 11.32
C THR A 81 -1.96 7.94 10.52
N MET A 82 -1.72 6.96 9.66
CA MET A 82 -2.74 6.40 8.79
C MET A 82 -2.76 4.89 8.82
N ILE A 83 -3.94 4.31 8.60
CA ILE A 83 -4.12 2.90 8.25
C ILE A 83 -4.61 2.78 6.82
N VAL A 84 -3.92 1.99 6.02
CA VAL A 84 -4.26 1.78 4.61
C VAL A 84 -4.65 0.33 4.40
N ALA A 85 -5.88 0.10 3.94
CA ALA A 85 -6.38 -1.23 3.63
C ALA A 85 -6.14 -1.57 2.16
N GLY A 86 -5.36 -2.60 1.93
CA GLY A 86 -5.16 -3.19 0.62
C GLY A 86 -6.21 -4.27 0.31
N MET A 87 -6.93 -4.14 -0.82
CA MET A 87 -8.12 -4.97 -1.10
C MET A 87 -7.99 -5.84 -2.37
N ALA A 88 -8.27 -7.13 -2.42
CA ALA A 88 -8.51 -7.97 -3.60
C ALA A 88 -10.03 -8.14 -3.84
N GLY A 89 -10.58 -7.33 -4.74
CA GLY A 89 -12.03 -7.19 -4.86
C GLY A 89 -12.60 -6.64 -3.55
N ASN A 90 -13.30 -7.46 -2.77
CA ASN A 90 -13.83 -7.10 -1.47
C ASN A 90 -13.07 -7.73 -0.29
N ILE A 91 -11.96 -8.42 -0.56
CA ILE A 91 -11.20 -9.15 0.46
C ILE A 91 -9.96 -8.34 0.85
N PRO A 92 -9.80 -7.97 2.13
CA PRO A 92 -8.58 -7.31 2.58
C PRO A 92 -7.39 -8.29 2.49
N GLN A 93 -6.26 -7.79 2.02
CA GLN A 93 -5.03 -8.57 1.87
C GLN A 93 -3.99 -8.23 2.92
N ASP A 94 -3.82 -6.96 3.20
CA ASP A 94 -2.88 -6.43 4.17
C ASP A 94 -3.35 -5.05 4.64
N PHE A 95 -2.88 -4.65 5.82
CA PHE A 95 -3.11 -3.33 6.37
C PHE A 95 -1.77 -2.65 6.66
N LEU A 96 -1.50 -1.54 5.98
CA LEU A 96 -0.29 -0.76 6.23
C LEU A 96 -0.59 0.32 7.27
N LEU A 97 0.01 0.19 8.45
CA LEU A 97 0.08 1.25 9.43
C LEU A 97 1.31 2.11 9.15
N ILE A 98 1.17 3.41 9.05
CA ILE A 98 2.26 4.31 8.71
C ILE A 98 2.08 5.68 9.36
N ARG A 99 3.19 6.29 9.75
CA ARG A 99 3.23 7.61 10.39
C ARG A 99 4.18 8.54 9.62
N TYR A 100 3.66 9.66 9.19
CA TYR A 100 4.47 10.79 8.76
C TYR A 100 4.86 11.62 10.00
N ASN A 101 6.14 11.70 10.30
CA ASN A 101 6.66 12.45 11.45
C ASN A 101 7.82 13.36 10.99
N PRO A 102 7.51 14.53 10.41
CA PRO A 102 8.51 15.40 9.82
C PRO A 102 9.40 16.08 10.86
N GLN A 103 8.91 16.25 12.09
CA GLN A 103 9.70 16.83 13.18
C GLN A 103 10.97 16.03 13.48
N TYR A 104 10.89 14.71 13.37
CA TYR A 104 12.03 13.80 13.59
C TYR A 104 12.62 13.27 12.28
N GLY A 105 12.11 13.71 11.12
CA GLY A 105 12.55 13.19 9.83
C GLY A 105 12.31 11.67 9.70
N GLN A 106 11.16 11.16 10.15
CA GLN A 106 10.87 9.74 10.22
C GLN A 106 9.51 9.39 9.61
N ILE A 107 9.49 8.27 8.87
CA ILE A 107 8.28 7.68 8.32
C ILE A 107 8.28 6.17 8.68
N PRO A 108 8.03 5.81 9.95
CA PRO A 108 7.90 4.42 10.34
C PRO A 108 6.64 3.81 9.72
N LEU A 109 6.76 2.56 9.28
CA LEU A 109 5.65 1.80 8.75
C LEU A 109 5.66 0.35 9.27
N ALA A 110 4.49 -0.29 9.29
CA ALA A 110 4.32 -1.69 9.64
C ALA A 110 3.21 -2.31 8.77
N LEU A 111 3.49 -3.46 8.17
CA LEU A 111 2.52 -4.18 7.35
C LEU A 111 1.84 -5.26 8.20
N LEU A 112 0.55 -5.08 8.51
CA LEU A 112 -0.22 -5.96 9.38
C LEU A 112 -1.00 -6.99 8.55
N PRO A 113 -0.89 -8.31 8.86
CA PRO A 113 -1.71 -9.33 8.24
C PRO A 113 -3.21 -9.13 8.52
N PRO A 114 -4.12 -9.51 7.63
CA PRO A 114 -5.57 -9.41 7.86
C PRO A 114 -6.03 -10.32 9.01
N ASP A 115 -5.30 -11.41 9.28
CA ASP A 115 -5.58 -12.34 10.36
C ASP A 115 -5.08 -11.87 11.74
N THR A 116 -4.51 -10.65 11.84
CA THR A 116 -4.08 -10.07 13.10
C THR A 116 -5.26 -9.90 14.04
N LEU A 117 -5.14 -10.49 15.25
CA LEU A 117 -6.18 -10.48 16.27
C LEU A 117 -6.23 -9.12 16.99
N ALA A 118 -7.42 -8.54 17.04
CA ALA A 118 -7.74 -7.31 17.77
C ALA A 118 -9.11 -7.45 18.43
N GLU A 119 -9.19 -7.34 19.76
CA GLU A 119 -10.46 -7.36 20.51
C GLU A 119 -11.34 -8.59 20.21
N GLY A 120 -10.72 -9.77 20.02
CA GLY A 120 -11.43 -11.03 19.77
C GLY A 120 -11.92 -11.24 18.32
N LYS A 121 -11.56 -10.36 17.39
CA LYS A 121 -11.80 -10.49 15.95
C LYS A 121 -10.51 -10.24 15.18
N THR A 122 -10.41 -10.73 13.95
CA THR A 122 -9.30 -10.35 13.09
C THR A 122 -9.51 -8.96 12.48
N LEU A 123 -8.43 -8.25 12.14
CA LEU A 123 -8.53 -6.95 11.45
C LEU A 123 -9.29 -7.09 10.13
N GLY A 124 -9.12 -8.21 9.42
CA GLY A 124 -9.85 -8.54 8.18
C GLY A 124 -11.36 -8.67 8.41
N GLU A 125 -11.78 -9.33 9.50
CA GLU A 125 -13.20 -9.44 9.88
C GLU A 125 -13.79 -8.07 10.26
N ILE A 126 -13.08 -7.29 11.06
CA ILE A 126 -13.49 -5.93 11.45
C ILE A 126 -13.71 -5.08 10.20
N TYR A 127 -12.73 -5.06 9.32
CA TYR A 127 -12.86 -4.29 8.08
C TYR A 127 -14.03 -4.77 7.21
N THR A 128 -14.18 -6.08 7.02
CA THR A 128 -15.22 -6.66 6.14
C THR A 128 -16.63 -6.42 6.67
N LYS A 129 -16.81 -6.51 7.98
CA LYS A 129 -18.14 -6.39 8.63
C LYS A 129 -18.49 -4.94 8.98
N GLU A 130 -17.50 -4.13 9.37
CA GLU A 130 -17.72 -2.83 10.00
C GLU A 130 -17.06 -1.67 9.23
N GLY A 131 -16.17 -1.97 8.27
CA GLY A 131 -15.57 -0.99 7.38
C GLY A 131 -14.32 -0.31 7.91
N ALA A 132 -13.81 0.65 7.14
CA ALA A 132 -12.51 1.28 7.38
C ALA A 132 -12.44 2.14 8.66
N GLU A 133 -13.54 2.79 9.03
CA GLU A 133 -13.61 3.55 10.28
C GLU A 133 -13.50 2.65 11.52
N ALA A 134 -14.10 1.47 11.49
CA ALA A 134 -13.95 0.50 12.56
C ALA A 134 -12.52 -0.06 12.61
N LEU A 135 -11.93 -0.39 11.46
CA LEU A 135 -10.54 -0.79 11.36
C LEU A 135 -9.61 0.26 12.00
N LYS A 136 -9.79 1.55 11.66
CA LYS A 136 -9.01 2.66 12.21
C LYS A 136 -9.09 2.69 13.75
N ARG A 137 -10.30 2.57 14.31
CA ARG A 137 -10.49 2.54 15.77
C ARG A 137 -9.85 1.31 16.42
N SER A 138 -10.02 0.14 15.82
CA SER A 138 -9.46 -1.11 16.36
C SER A 138 -7.94 -1.12 16.33
N VAL A 139 -7.32 -0.57 15.28
CA VAL A 139 -5.85 -0.41 15.21
C VAL A 139 -5.38 0.60 16.24
N SER A 140 -6.11 1.71 16.44
CA SER A 140 -5.81 2.68 17.50
C SER A 140 -5.85 2.04 18.88
N SER A 141 -6.88 1.24 19.18
CA SER A 141 -7.05 0.50 20.43
C SER A 141 -5.96 -0.55 20.65
N LEU A 142 -5.69 -1.38 19.62
CA LEU A 142 -4.71 -2.47 19.66
C LEU A 142 -3.31 -1.97 20.04
N PHE A 143 -2.89 -0.86 19.45
CA PHE A 143 -1.56 -0.30 19.70
C PHE A 143 -1.53 0.78 20.78
N GLY A 144 -2.68 1.30 21.21
CA GLY A 144 -2.75 2.44 22.15
C GLY A 144 -2.19 3.73 21.54
N ILE A 145 -2.43 3.98 20.27
CA ILE A 145 -1.97 5.15 19.49
C ILE A 145 -3.15 5.87 18.86
N VAL A 146 -2.92 7.09 18.35
CA VAL A 146 -3.90 7.79 17.53
C VAL A 146 -3.65 7.45 16.06
N VAL A 147 -4.65 6.86 15.38
CA VAL A 147 -4.69 6.74 13.93
C VAL A 147 -5.63 7.81 13.39
N ASP A 148 -5.06 8.81 12.72
CA ASP A 148 -5.79 10.01 12.28
C ASP A 148 -6.70 9.74 11.10
N ARG A 149 -6.19 9.01 10.10
CA ARG A 149 -6.86 8.82 8.80
C ARG A 149 -6.82 7.36 8.36
N TYR A 150 -7.70 7.03 7.42
CA TYR A 150 -7.63 5.77 6.68
C TYR A 150 -7.65 6.00 5.17
N ALA A 151 -7.19 4.99 4.43
CA ALA A 151 -7.37 4.89 3.00
C ALA A 151 -7.68 3.43 2.61
N VAL A 152 -8.51 3.25 1.56
CA VAL A 152 -8.86 1.93 1.03
C VAL A 152 -8.52 1.88 -0.44
N LEU A 153 -7.61 1.01 -0.80
CA LEU A 153 -7.03 0.94 -2.13
C LEU A 153 -7.50 -0.28 -2.90
N SER A 154 -8.02 -0.03 -4.11
CA SER A 154 -8.29 -1.06 -5.10
C SER A 154 -7.15 -1.20 -6.11
N GLY A 155 -6.99 -2.38 -6.71
CA GLY A 155 -5.89 -2.67 -7.63
C GLY A 155 -5.79 -1.78 -8.85
N THR A 156 -6.92 -1.40 -9.43
CA THR A 156 -6.94 -0.52 -10.60
C THR A 156 -6.34 0.86 -10.30
N ILE A 157 -6.53 1.33 -9.07
CA ILE A 157 -6.03 2.64 -8.65
C ILE A 157 -4.54 2.57 -8.40
N PHE A 158 -4.05 1.50 -7.80
CA PHE A 158 -2.62 1.31 -7.61
C PHE A 158 -1.84 1.33 -8.93
N MET A 159 -2.26 0.60 -9.95
CA MET A 159 -1.56 0.61 -11.25
C MET A 159 -1.49 2.01 -11.85
N LYS A 160 -2.55 2.80 -11.73
CA LYS A 160 -2.55 4.20 -12.17
C LYS A 160 -1.56 5.05 -11.39
N LEU A 161 -1.44 4.78 -10.11
CA LEU A 161 -0.54 5.49 -9.22
C LEU A 161 0.91 5.02 -9.43
N ALA A 162 1.15 3.72 -9.56
CA ALA A 162 2.47 3.14 -9.90
C ALA A 162 3.06 3.72 -11.18
N ALA A 163 2.24 3.86 -12.22
CA ALA A 163 2.64 4.47 -13.46
C ALA A 163 3.11 5.94 -13.33
N GLN A 164 2.72 6.65 -12.25
CA GLN A 164 3.14 8.03 -12.00
C GLN A 164 4.48 8.12 -11.23
N ILE A 165 4.85 7.08 -10.49
CA ILE A 165 6.03 7.10 -9.61
C ILE A 165 7.25 6.54 -10.32
N GLY A 166 7.09 5.45 -11.04
CA GLY A 166 8.18 4.73 -11.68
C GLY A 166 8.56 3.45 -10.93
N SER A 167 9.75 2.93 -11.25
CA SER A 167 10.28 1.70 -10.65
C SER A 167 11.00 1.97 -9.34
N VAL A 168 11.12 0.92 -8.53
CA VAL A 168 11.88 0.90 -7.28
C VAL A 168 13.07 -0.04 -7.46
N VAL A 169 14.27 0.41 -7.10
CA VAL A 169 15.45 -0.44 -7.08
C VAL A 169 15.55 -1.10 -5.70
N TYR A 170 15.47 -2.42 -5.66
CA TYR A 170 15.54 -3.18 -4.41
C TYR A 170 16.43 -4.41 -4.55
N GLU A 171 17.12 -4.79 -3.49
CA GLU A 171 17.95 -5.99 -3.44
C GLU A 171 17.16 -7.13 -2.80
N LEU A 172 16.63 -8.04 -3.64
CA LEU A 172 15.87 -9.19 -3.16
C LEU A 172 16.81 -10.16 -2.42
N PRO A 173 16.47 -10.56 -1.19
CA PRO A 173 17.33 -11.41 -0.37
C PRO A 173 17.45 -12.85 -0.90
N TYR A 174 16.50 -13.32 -1.67
CA TYR A 174 16.44 -14.65 -2.25
C TYR A 174 15.63 -14.67 -3.55
N GLU A 175 15.78 -15.76 -4.30
CA GLU A 175 15.01 -16.03 -5.50
C GLU A 175 13.54 -16.33 -5.15
N ILE A 176 12.60 -15.77 -5.91
CA ILE A 176 11.17 -15.96 -5.74
C ILE A 176 10.58 -16.53 -7.04
N VAL A 177 10.04 -17.75 -6.97
CA VAL A 177 9.42 -18.40 -8.13
C VAL A 177 8.04 -18.91 -7.77
N TYR A 178 7.05 -18.56 -8.56
CA TYR A 178 5.70 -19.10 -8.43
C TYR A 178 4.95 -19.08 -9.76
N SER A 179 3.81 -19.75 -9.81
CA SER A 179 2.93 -19.72 -11.00
C SER A 179 1.71 -18.85 -10.76
N ARG A 180 1.47 -17.92 -11.67
CA ARG A 180 0.25 -17.12 -11.73
C ARG A 180 -0.54 -17.53 -12.96
N GLU A 181 -1.68 -18.19 -12.75
CA GLU A 181 -2.59 -18.65 -13.83
C GLU A 181 -1.90 -19.45 -14.93
N GLY A 182 -0.99 -20.33 -14.51
CA GLY A 182 -0.22 -21.15 -15.45
C GLY A 182 0.99 -20.45 -16.07
N SER A 183 1.17 -19.16 -15.83
CA SER A 183 2.37 -18.41 -16.24
C SER A 183 3.39 -18.35 -15.12
N PRO A 184 4.65 -18.72 -15.36
CA PRO A 184 5.70 -18.62 -14.34
C PRO A 184 6.01 -17.14 -14.06
N VAL A 185 6.14 -16.80 -12.78
CA VAL A 185 6.68 -15.53 -12.30
C VAL A 185 7.98 -15.83 -11.60
N HIS A 186 9.04 -15.10 -11.94
CA HIS A 186 10.38 -15.34 -11.45
C HIS A 186 11.10 -14.04 -11.14
N PHE A 187 11.56 -13.90 -9.90
CA PHE A 187 12.46 -12.85 -9.47
C PHE A 187 13.76 -13.47 -9.00
N SER A 188 14.88 -13.06 -9.58
CA SER A 188 16.21 -13.50 -9.13
C SER A 188 16.59 -12.79 -7.83
N ALA A 189 17.39 -13.45 -7.00
CA ALA A 189 18.03 -12.79 -5.86
C ALA A 189 18.95 -11.65 -6.33
N GLY A 190 19.20 -10.67 -5.44
CA GLY A 190 20.05 -9.51 -5.72
C GLY A 190 19.27 -8.30 -6.24
N LYS A 191 20.03 -7.34 -6.79
CA LYS A 191 19.50 -6.04 -7.18
C LYS A 191 18.56 -6.13 -8.36
N GLN A 192 17.29 -5.71 -8.16
CA GLN A 192 16.23 -5.68 -9.14
C GLN A 192 15.69 -4.26 -9.30
N GLN A 193 15.20 -3.94 -10.50
CA GLN A 193 14.43 -2.73 -10.76
C GLN A 193 12.97 -3.14 -10.91
N LEU A 194 12.20 -2.98 -9.84
CA LEU A 194 10.82 -3.44 -9.72
C LEU A 194 9.87 -2.36 -10.24
N ASP A 195 9.12 -2.67 -11.27
CA ASP A 195 8.05 -1.81 -11.75
C ASP A 195 6.73 -2.07 -11.01
N GLY A 196 5.65 -1.39 -11.42
CA GLY A 196 4.35 -1.57 -10.79
C GLY A 196 3.80 -3.00 -10.91
N GLN A 197 4.11 -3.71 -12.00
CA GLN A 197 3.66 -5.09 -12.20
C GLN A 197 4.50 -6.06 -11.35
N ASP A 198 5.80 -5.84 -11.26
CA ASP A 198 6.70 -6.63 -10.43
C ASP A 198 6.31 -6.54 -8.95
N LEU A 199 6.01 -5.32 -8.49
CA LEU A 199 5.52 -5.10 -7.13
C LEU A 199 4.20 -5.85 -6.88
N LEU A 200 3.27 -5.81 -7.85
CA LEU A 200 2.03 -6.58 -7.78
C LEU A 200 2.31 -8.06 -7.62
N ASP A 201 3.19 -8.57 -8.43
CA ASP A 201 3.53 -9.97 -8.45
C ASP A 201 4.15 -10.41 -7.12
N LEU A 202 5.05 -9.62 -6.55
CA LEU A 202 5.63 -9.87 -5.23
C LEU A 202 4.57 -9.92 -4.11
N PHE A 203 3.57 -9.03 -4.14
CA PHE A 203 2.48 -9.06 -3.16
C PHE A 203 1.57 -10.28 -3.28
N GLN A 204 1.49 -10.88 -4.47
CA GLN A 204 0.66 -12.04 -4.75
C GLN A 204 1.36 -13.40 -4.51
N VAL A 205 2.64 -13.39 -4.14
CA VAL A 205 3.39 -14.63 -3.88
C VAL A 205 2.69 -15.47 -2.81
N PRO A 206 2.24 -16.69 -3.12
CA PRO A 206 1.47 -17.51 -2.19
C PRO A 206 2.27 -17.92 -0.93
N THR A 207 3.55 -18.20 -1.11
CA THR A 207 4.45 -18.60 -0.03
C THR A 207 4.67 -17.51 1.00
N LEU A 208 4.76 -16.26 0.57
CA LEU A 208 4.85 -15.11 1.49
C LEU A 208 3.59 -14.94 2.33
N LYS A 209 2.41 -15.32 1.80
CA LYS A 209 1.15 -15.27 2.56
C LYS A 209 1.08 -16.29 3.69
N GLN A 210 1.87 -17.39 3.61
CA GLN A 210 1.92 -18.42 4.64
C GLN A 210 2.86 -18.06 5.80
N ASN A 211 3.73 -17.07 5.60
CA ASN A 211 4.60 -16.53 6.63
C ASN A 211 4.42 -15.01 6.74
N PRO A 212 3.53 -14.51 7.59
CA PRO A 212 3.23 -13.09 7.72
C PRO A 212 4.42 -12.25 8.20
N VAL A 213 5.35 -12.83 8.95
CA VAL A 213 6.56 -12.14 9.40
C VAL A 213 7.48 -11.87 8.20
N GLU A 214 7.78 -12.90 7.42
CA GLU A 214 8.61 -12.79 6.21
C GLU A 214 7.99 -11.85 5.19
N LYS A 215 6.67 -11.95 4.99
CA LYS A 215 5.93 -11.04 4.12
C LYS A 215 6.01 -9.60 4.61
N SER A 216 5.77 -9.37 5.90
CA SER A 216 5.83 -8.04 6.53
C SER A 216 7.24 -7.43 6.38
N GLU A 217 8.28 -8.23 6.54
CA GLU A 217 9.66 -7.79 6.40
C GLU A 217 9.95 -7.39 4.95
N LEU A 218 9.80 -8.33 4.01
CA LEU A 218 10.15 -8.10 2.60
C LEU A 218 9.32 -6.95 1.99
N LEU A 219 8.01 -7.03 2.11
CA LEU A 219 7.13 -6.04 1.46
C LEU A 219 7.15 -4.70 2.17
N GLY A 220 7.27 -4.69 3.49
CA GLY A 220 7.45 -3.47 4.27
C GLY A 220 8.76 -2.75 3.91
N ASP A 221 9.85 -3.48 3.72
CA ASP A 221 11.14 -2.93 3.31
C ASP A 221 11.08 -2.37 1.89
N ILE A 222 10.43 -3.07 0.96
CA ILE A 222 10.20 -2.56 -0.41
C ILE A 222 9.38 -1.26 -0.37
N ILE A 223 8.34 -1.16 0.47
CA ILE A 223 7.56 0.07 0.63
C ILE A 223 8.44 1.20 1.17
N ALA A 224 9.22 0.94 2.21
CA ALA A 224 10.11 1.93 2.80
C ALA A 224 11.14 2.42 1.77
N GLU A 225 11.71 1.51 0.99
CA GLU A 225 12.66 1.84 -0.08
C GLU A 225 12.01 2.68 -1.19
N ALA A 226 10.80 2.32 -1.59
CA ALA A 226 10.03 3.09 -2.57
C ALA A 226 9.77 4.52 -2.10
N ILE A 227 9.45 4.73 -0.82
CA ILE A 227 9.30 6.07 -0.23
C ILE A 227 10.65 6.81 -0.30
N ASN A 228 11.73 6.18 0.16
CA ASN A 228 13.05 6.80 0.22
C ASN A 228 13.58 7.22 -1.17
N GLN A 229 13.36 6.40 -2.21
CA GLN A 229 13.81 6.69 -3.57
C GLN A 229 12.97 7.77 -4.27
N ASN A 230 11.71 7.91 -3.89
CA ASN A 230 10.78 8.82 -4.55
C ASN A 230 10.54 10.13 -3.78
N MET A 231 10.98 10.23 -2.55
CA MET A 231 10.91 11.45 -1.74
C MET A 231 12.08 12.37 -2.08
N SER A 232 11.90 13.19 -3.10
CA SER A 232 12.92 14.14 -3.58
C SER A 232 12.28 15.42 -4.11
N ALA A 233 13.06 16.49 -4.18
CA ALA A 233 12.63 17.75 -4.77
C ALA A 233 12.13 17.63 -6.22
N ALA A 234 12.64 16.64 -6.99
CA ALA A 234 12.16 16.37 -8.34
C ALA A 234 10.75 15.77 -8.39
N SER A 235 10.30 15.10 -7.32
CA SER A 235 8.95 14.53 -7.20
C SER A 235 7.90 15.56 -6.82
N GLU A 236 8.30 16.71 -6.31
CA GLU A 236 7.43 17.81 -5.89
C GLU A 236 6.44 18.22 -6.99
N LYS A 237 6.90 18.40 -8.23
CA LYS A 237 6.05 18.78 -9.37
C LYS A 237 4.95 17.78 -9.69
N ARG A 238 5.13 16.51 -9.34
CA ARG A 238 4.16 15.42 -9.57
C ARG A 238 3.18 15.25 -8.41
N ALA A 239 3.54 15.70 -7.23
CA ALA A 239 2.80 15.43 -6.00
C ALA A 239 1.35 15.93 -6.02
N ALA A 240 1.09 17.14 -6.52
CA ALA A 240 -0.28 17.67 -6.58
C ALA A 240 -1.19 16.87 -7.53
N SER A 241 -0.67 16.44 -8.69
CA SER A 241 -1.43 15.63 -9.64
C SER A 241 -1.72 14.24 -9.10
N VAL A 242 -0.76 13.69 -8.41
CA VAL A 242 -0.82 12.39 -7.76
C VAL A 242 -1.79 12.42 -6.57
N PHE A 243 -1.73 13.43 -5.71
CA PHE A 243 -2.69 13.65 -4.65
C PHE A 243 -4.12 13.75 -5.19
N LYS A 244 -4.33 14.58 -6.20
CA LYS A 244 -5.63 14.72 -6.85
C LYS A 244 -6.15 13.40 -7.42
N LEU A 245 -5.28 12.60 -8.02
CA LEU A 245 -5.62 11.26 -8.49
C LEU A 245 -5.98 10.34 -7.32
N ALA A 246 -5.18 10.34 -6.25
CA ALA A 246 -5.40 9.51 -5.07
C ALA A 246 -6.73 9.85 -4.38
N VAL A 247 -6.97 11.11 -4.02
CA VAL A 247 -8.18 11.53 -3.30
C VAL A 247 -9.45 11.28 -4.11
N ASN A 248 -9.40 11.43 -5.44
CA ASN A 248 -10.57 11.18 -6.29
C ASN A 248 -10.83 9.69 -6.57
N ALA A 249 -9.81 8.85 -6.41
CA ALA A 249 -9.88 7.44 -6.77
C ALA A 249 -9.92 6.50 -5.56
N VAL A 250 -9.48 6.94 -4.38
CA VAL A 250 -9.35 6.17 -3.14
C VAL A 250 -10.50 6.50 -2.20
N ARG A 251 -11.10 5.49 -1.58
CA ARG A 251 -12.01 5.72 -0.46
C ARG A 251 -11.19 6.07 0.78
N THR A 252 -11.27 7.31 1.25
CA THR A 252 -10.45 7.83 2.35
C THR A 252 -11.19 8.94 3.10
N ASP A 253 -10.79 9.18 4.36
CA ASP A 253 -11.15 10.34 5.16
C ASP A 253 -10.06 11.44 5.15
N VAL A 254 -9.00 11.28 4.34
CA VAL A 254 -7.98 12.31 4.09
C VAL A 254 -8.60 13.49 3.35
N THR A 255 -8.30 14.69 3.79
CA THR A 255 -8.84 15.94 3.25
C THR A 255 -7.78 16.76 2.52
N SER A 256 -8.21 17.70 1.69
CA SER A 256 -7.30 18.69 1.09
C SER A 256 -6.57 19.53 2.14
N THR A 257 -7.21 19.78 3.29
CA THR A 257 -6.59 20.47 4.42
C THR A 257 -5.43 19.67 5.00
N ASP A 258 -5.57 18.33 5.13
CA ASP A 258 -4.47 17.46 5.59
C ASP A 258 -3.25 17.58 4.68
N PHE A 259 -3.48 17.71 3.37
CA PHE A 259 -2.44 17.93 2.38
C PHE A 259 -1.78 19.30 2.50
N GLU A 260 -2.58 20.38 2.49
CA GLU A 260 -2.05 21.75 2.49
C GLU A 260 -1.25 22.06 3.76
N LEU A 261 -1.71 21.59 4.93
CA LEU A 261 -1.01 21.79 6.20
C LEU A 261 0.41 21.18 6.22
N ARG A 262 0.63 20.08 5.49
CA ARG A 262 1.89 19.34 5.53
C ARG A 262 2.81 19.60 4.36
N ARG A 263 2.41 20.51 3.46
CA ARG A 263 3.13 20.79 2.22
C ARG A 263 4.55 21.32 2.46
N GLU A 264 4.69 22.23 3.40
CA GLU A 264 5.95 22.87 3.73
C GLU A 264 6.92 21.88 4.42
N SER A 265 6.43 21.12 5.40
CA SER A 265 7.24 20.10 6.08
C SER A 265 7.65 18.97 5.14
N ALA A 266 6.82 18.64 4.17
CA ALA A 266 7.16 17.63 3.16
C ALA A 266 8.20 18.13 2.17
N ALA A 267 8.10 19.39 1.72
CA ALA A 267 9.13 20.03 0.88
C ALA A 267 10.48 20.12 1.64
N PHE A 268 10.44 20.43 2.93
CA PHE A 268 11.61 20.43 3.79
C PHE A 268 12.29 19.05 3.83
N LEU A 269 11.54 17.97 4.12
CA LEU A 269 12.10 16.62 4.11
C LEU A 269 12.66 16.22 2.73
N ALA A 270 11.94 16.53 1.66
CA ALA A 270 12.37 16.21 0.30
C ALA A 270 13.67 16.95 -0.12
N GLY A 271 13.96 18.07 0.52
CA GLY A 271 15.21 18.81 0.34
C GLY A 271 16.41 18.23 1.11
N MET A 272 16.16 17.30 2.03
CA MET A 272 17.21 16.64 2.81
C MET A 272 17.73 15.41 2.06
N ASP A 273 19.05 15.21 2.04
CA ASP A 273 19.67 13.98 1.52
C ASP A 273 19.70 12.91 2.64
N ALA A 274 18.53 12.34 2.95
CA ALA A 274 18.36 11.38 4.04
C ALA A 274 17.34 10.29 3.70
N ARG A 275 17.40 9.20 4.44
CA ARG A 275 16.43 8.12 4.39
C ARG A 275 15.46 8.28 5.56
N PHE A 276 14.20 8.47 5.27
CA PHE A 276 13.17 8.78 6.26
C PHE A 276 12.30 7.58 6.62
N ALA A 277 12.00 6.73 5.62
CA ALA A 277 11.12 5.59 5.79
C ALA A 277 11.87 4.36 6.32
N GLY A 278 11.27 3.68 7.27
CA GLY A 278 11.76 2.44 7.84
C GLY A 278 10.62 1.49 8.19
N ASN A 279 10.80 0.21 7.85
CA ASN A 279 9.86 -0.84 8.18
C ASN A 279 10.06 -1.33 9.62
N LEU A 280 8.97 -1.60 10.30
CA LEU A 280 8.90 -2.34 11.55
C LEU A 280 8.30 -3.72 11.23
N PRO A 281 9.12 -4.75 10.95
CA PRO A 281 8.62 -6.07 10.65
C PRO A 281 7.73 -6.59 11.77
N VAL A 282 6.56 -7.10 11.41
CA VAL A 282 5.59 -7.59 12.37
C VAL A 282 6.16 -8.81 13.11
N GLN A 283 5.89 -8.90 14.42
CA GLN A 283 6.32 -10.01 15.26
C GLN A 283 5.14 -10.55 16.05
N GLY A 284 4.97 -11.87 16.06
CA GLY A 284 3.86 -12.52 16.73
C GLY A 284 3.86 -14.03 16.45
N GLU A 285 2.78 -14.68 16.86
CA GLU A 285 2.60 -16.12 16.72
C GLU A 285 1.19 -16.46 16.21
N TRP A 286 1.08 -17.58 15.51
CA TRP A 286 -0.22 -18.13 15.13
C TRP A 286 -0.84 -18.89 16.30
N GLN A 287 -2.06 -18.50 16.68
CA GLN A 287 -2.84 -19.16 17.71
C GLN A 287 -4.28 -19.36 17.20
N ASP A 288 -4.73 -20.58 17.11
CA ASP A 288 -6.09 -20.94 16.68
C ASP A 288 -6.54 -20.29 15.35
N GLY A 289 -5.61 -20.20 14.40
CA GLY A 289 -5.87 -19.59 13.07
C GLY A 289 -5.81 -18.06 13.03
N ASN A 290 -5.50 -17.40 14.15
CA ASN A 290 -5.32 -15.95 14.24
C ASN A 290 -3.85 -15.61 14.46
N PHE A 291 -3.43 -14.45 14.01
CA PHE A 291 -2.08 -13.94 14.24
C PHE A 291 -2.06 -13.00 15.45
N VAL A 292 -1.45 -13.45 16.54
CA VAL A 292 -1.34 -12.69 17.79
C VAL A 292 -0.01 -11.95 17.84
N LEU A 293 -0.06 -10.63 17.90
CA LEU A 293 1.13 -9.78 17.96
C LEU A 293 1.86 -9.94 19.28
N SER A 294 3.20 -9.93 19.23
CA SER A 294 4.03 -9.98 20.45
C SER A 294 4.01 -8.64 21.19
N GLU A 295 4.15 -8.70 22.53
CA GLU A 295 4.28 -7.48 23.36
C GLU A 295 5.50 -6.63 22.97
N ALA A 296 6.57 -7.26 22.51
CA ALA A 296 7.76 -6.56 22.00
C ALA A 296 7.42 -5.71 20.74
N PHE A 297 6.62 -6.26 19.82
CA PHE A 297 6.17 -5.53 18.65
C PHE A 297 5.20 -4.40 19.01
N LEU A 298 4.22 -4.68 19.87
CA LEU A 298 3.28 -3.65 20.34
C LEU A 298 4.02 -2.48 21.02
N SER A 299 5.01 -2.77 21.84
CA SER A 299 5.85 -1.75 22.48
C SER A 299 6.66 -0.94 21.47
N ARG A 300 7.22 -1.61 20.44
CA ARG A 300 7.97 -0.94 19.37
C ARG A 300 7.07 -0.02 18.56
N VAL A 301 5.86 -0.46 18.17
CA VAL A 301 4.91 0.41 17.48
C VAL A 301 4.55 1.62 18.34
N ARG A 302 4.26 1.46 19.63
CA ARG A 302 4.01 2.59 20.51
C ARG A 302 5.16 3.58 20.52
N GLN A 303 6.40 3.11 20.63
CA GLN A 303 7.59 3.97 20.64
C GLN A 303 7.68 4.88 19.40
N TYR A 304 7.37 4.36 18.21
CA TYR A 304 7.51 5.10 16.96
C TYR A 304 6.24 5.85 16.55
N PHE A 305 5.06 5.44 17.07
CA PHE A 305 3.76 5.97 16.65
C PHE A 305 3.05 6.80 17.72
N GLN A 306 3.59 6.94 18.91
CA GLN A 306 3.04 7.87 19.92
C GLN A 306 3.36 9.32 19.55
N PRO A 307 2.49 10.28 19.90
CA PRO A 307 2.86 11.71 19.87
C PRO A 307 4.08 11.95 20.77
N ALA A 308 4.95 12.83 20.31
CA ALA A 308 6.08 13.30 21.12
C ALA A 308 5.58 14.14 22.29
#